data_d1cab38909f3b9891887e8b0975eafb4
#
_entry.id   d1cab38909f3b9891887e8b0975eafb4
#
_cell.length_a   1.000
_cell.length_b   1.000
_cell.length_c   1.000
_cell.angle_alpha   90.00
_cell.angle_beta   90.00
_cell.angle_gamma   90.00
#
_symmetry.space_group_name_H-M   'P 1'
#
loop_
_entity.id
_entity.type
_entity.pdbx_description
1 polymer ?
#
loop_
_entity_poly.entity_id
_entity_poly.type
_entity_poly.pdbx_seq_one_letter_code
_entity_poly.pdbx_strand_id
1 'polypeptide(L)'
;MKKVLMFLFITCLFIAQVVAQDSTFSKGDKVLNVGLGLGSLLGSAYTTSFPPISASLEFGVADNVLKKWAIGVAPFIGFGTYKYDVYSGHENYTYIPLGVRGVFHYPLVKKLDTYTGLLFGYFIVSGTHVGSAVASRGYGSVFIGGRYYFSEKFAAMLELGAEIVPLHIGVAYKF
;
A
#
# COMPACT_ATOMS: atom_id res chain seq x y z
N MET A 1 4.23 28.61 -16.19
CA MET A 1 4.88 27.48 -15.54
C MET A 1 3.94 26.29 -15.29
N LYS A 2 2.76 26.47 -14.63
CA LYS A 2 1.80 25.34 -14.37
C LYS A 2 1.33 24.60 -15.64
N LYS A 3 1.06 25.32 -16.74
CA LYS A 3 0.64 24.72 -18.02
C LYS A 3 1.75 23.90 -18.70
N VAL A 4 3.01 24.30 -18.57
CA VAL A 4 4.17 23.56 -19.12
C VAL A 4 4.41 22.28 -18.33
N LEU A 5 4.26 22.34 -16.99
CA LEU A 5 4.39 21.14 -16.14
C LEU A 5 3.29 20.11 -16.43
N MET A 6 2.06 20.59 -16.66
CA MET A 6 0.93 19.74 -17.04
C MET A 6 1.13 19.12 -18.44
N PHE A 7 1.71 19.87 -19.38
CA PHE A 7 2.03 19.36 -20.72
C PHE A 7 3.15 18.32 -20.68
N LEU A 8 4.19 18.54 -19.84
CA LEU A 8 5.26 17.56 -19.63
C LEU A 8 4.72 16.27 -18.99
N PHE A 9 3.80 16.39 -18.03
CA PHE A 9 3.17 15.24 -17.36
C PHE A 9 2.30 14.43 -18.34
N ILE A 10 1.55 15.11 -19.22
CA ILE A 10 0.73 14.49 -20.27
C ILE A 10 1.63 13.85 -21.34
N THR A 11 2.73 14.50 -21.74
CA THR A 11 3.67 13.92 -22.73
C THR A 11 4.41 12.70 -22.17
N CYS A 12 4.79 12.68 -20.89
CA CYS A 12 5.35 11.49 -20.25
C CYS A 12 4.36 10.31 -20.22
N LEU A 13 3.07 10.57 -20.12
CA LEU A 13 2.02 9.54 -20.18
C LEU A 13 1.85 8.95 -21.61
N PHE A 14 2.16 9.71 -22.66
CA PHE A 14 2.02 9.25 -24.05
C PHE A 14 3.27 8.55 -24.61
N ILE A 15 4.45 8.68 -23.99
CA ILE A 15 5.69 8.00 -24.44
C ILE A 15 5.75 6.54 -23.93
N ALA A 16 4.85 6.11 -23.04
CA ALA A 16 4.67 4.72 -22.69
C ALA A 16 4.05 3.92 -23.86
N GLN A 17 4.67 3.97 -25.02
CA GLN A 17 4.30 3.16 -26.17
C GLN A 17 4.55 1.69 -25.86
N VAL A 18 3.47 1.01 -25.79
CA VAL A 18 3.17 -0.40 -25.71
C VAL A 18 4.11 -1.25 -26.58
N VAL A 19 5.27 -1.59 -26.06
CA VAL A 19 5.97 -2.81 -26.47
C VAL A 19 5.33 -3.93 -25.66
N ALA A 20 4.99 -5.04 -26.30
CA ALA A 20 4.50 -6.24 -25.61
C ALA A 20 5.51 -6.60 -24.52
N GLN A 21 5.12 -6.40 -23.27
CA GLN A 21 6.02 -6.56 -22.13
C GLN A 21 5.57 -7.79 -21.38
N ASP A 22 6.54 -8.63 -21.05
CA ASP A 22 6.32 -9.73 -20.13
C ASP A 22 5.80 -9.16 -18.81
N SER A 23 4.71 -9.75 -18.32
CA SER A 23 4.11 -9.35 -17.04
C SER A 23 5.13 -9.53 -15.93
N THR A 24 5.34 -8.50 -15.13
CA THR A 24 6.20 -8.57 -13.94
C THR A 24 5.53 -9.35 -12.81
N PHE A 25 4.22 -9.58 -12.88
CA PHE A 25 3.43 -10.36 -11.95
C PHE A 25 2.44 -11.24 -12.72
N SER A 26 2.36 -12.52 -12.36
CA SER A 26 1.55 -13.52 -13.05
C SER A 26 0.96 -14.53 -12.06
N LYS A 27 0.05 -15.36 -12.55
CA LYS A 27 -0.50 -16.49 -11.80
C LYS A 27 0.61 -17.41 -11.30
N GLY A 28 0.57 -17.76 -10.02
CA GLY A 28 1.56 -18.62 -9.36
C GLY A 28 2.70 -17.84 -8.69
N ASP A 29 2.89 -16.57 -9.02
CA ASP A 29 3.87 -15.71 -8.33
C ASP A 29 3.52 -15.56 -6.85
N LYS A 30 4.56 -15.46 -6.03
CA LYS A 30 4.45 -15.15 -4.60
C LYS A 30 5.36 -13.98 -4.31
N VAL A 31 4.80 -12.91 -3.75
CA VAL A 31 5.54 -11.68 -3.47
C VAL A 31 5.31 -11.25 -2.02
N LEU A 32 6.39 -11.21 -1.25
CA LEU A 32 6.40 -10.62 0.08
C LEU A 32 6.66 -9.13 -0.05
N ASN A 33 5.76 -8.31 0.44
CA ASN A 33 5.91 -6.86 0.54
C ASN A 33 6.13 -6.47 1.99
N VAL A 34 7.10 -5.60 2.25
CA VAL A 34 7.35 -5.01 3.57
C VAL A 34 7.50 -3.51 3.38
N GLY A 35 6.70 -2.74 4.11
CA GLY A 35 6.63 -1.29 3.97
C GLY A 35 6.74 -0.53 5.27
N LEU A 36 7.26 0.69 5.18
CA LEU A 36 7.22 1.72 6.21
C LEU A 36 6.20 2.77 5.80
N GLY A 37 5.32 3.11 6.72
CA GLY A 37 4.31 4.13 6.52
C GLY A 37 4.81 5.53 6.84
N LEU A 38 4.42 6.50 6.01
CA LEU A 38 4.73 7.90 6.18
C LEU A 38 3.44 8.74 6.22
N GLY A 39 3.40 9.67 7.15
CA GLY A 39 2.21 10.50 7.40
C GLY A 39 1.17 9.79 8.27
N SER A 40 0.05 10.49 8.51
CA SER A 40 -1.09 9.96 9.24
C SER A 40 -2.38 10.63 8.76
N LEU A 41 -3.43 9.85 8.57
CA LEU A 41 -4.79 10.32 8.27
C LEU A 41 -5.66 10.43 9.53
N LEU A 42 -5.11 10.18 10.72
CA LEU A 42 -5.84 10.27 11.98
C LEU A 42 -6.16 11.71 12.42
N GLY A 43 -5.58 12.71 11.74
CA GLY A 43 -5.75 14.12 12.06
C GLY A 43 -4.60 14.69 12.90
N SER A 44 -4.60 16.04 13.06
CA SER A 44 -3.48 16.79 13.66
C SER A 44 -3.29 16.56 15.16
N ALA A 45 -4.28 15.98 15.84
CA ALA A 45 -4.21 15.66 17.25
C ALA A 45 -3.40 14.37 17.54
N TYR A 46 -3.06 13.61 16.50
CA TYR A 46 -2.30 12.37 16.62
C TYR A 46 -0.89 12.53 16.10
N THR A 47 0.09 12.23 16.93
CA THR A 47 1.50 12.20 16.55
C THR A 47 1.99 10.76 16.48
N THR A 48 2.67 10.42 15.39
CA THR A 48 3.27 9.09 15.21
C THR A 48 4.44 8.91 16.18
N SER A 49 4.37 7.93 17.06
CA SER A 49 5.46 7.62 18.01
C SER A 49 6.49 6.68 17.41
N PHE A 50 6.03 5.74 16.60
CA PHE A 50 6.86 4.81 15.83
C PHE A 50 6.31 4.74 14.41
N PRO A 51 7.17 4.84 13.36
CA PRO A 51 6.72 4.74 11.98
C PRO A 51 5.93 3.45 11.76
N PRO A 52 4.71 3.53 11.20
CA PRO A 52 3.93 2.34 10.93
C PRO A 52 4.68 1.39 10.00
N ILE A 53 4.66 0.11 10.31
CA ILE A 53 5.21 -0.94 9.45
C ILE A 53 4.08 -1.82 8.95
N SER A 54 4.24 -2.37 7.75
CA SER A 54 3.28 -3.30 7.18
C SER A 54 3.96 -4.43 6.43
N ALA A 55 3.27 -5.56 6.36
CA ALA A 55 3.68 -6.70 5.57
C ALA A 55 2.48 -7.33 4.87
N SER A 56 2.68 -7.83 3.65
CA SER A 56 1.70 -8.65 2.95
C SER A 56 2.40 -9.72 2.11
N LEU A 57 1.80 -10.90 2.05
CA LEU A 57 2.27 -11.99 1.20
C LEU A 57 1.25 -12.19 0.08
N GLU A 58 1.60 -11.77 -1.11
CA GLU A 58 0.72 -11.78 -2.27
C GLU A 58 0.87 -13.06 -3.09
N PHE A 59 -0.25 -13.62 -3.48
CA PHE A 59 -0.34 -14.81 -4.34
C PHE A 59 -1.03 -14.44 -5.64
N GLY A 60 -0.39 -14.68 -6.77
CA GLY A 60 -0.98 -14.54 -8.09
C GLY A 60 -2.02 -15.63 -8.35
N VAL A 61 -3.29 -15.24 -8.46
CA VAL A 61 -4.41 -16.19 -8.62
C VAL A 61 -4.91 -16.29 -10.06
N ALA A 62 -4.77 -15.23 -10.84
CA ALA A 62 -5.13 -15.21 -12.26
C ALA A 62 -4.22 -14.26 -13.03
N ASP A 63 -4.01 -14.56 -14.31
CA ASP A 63 -3.34 -13.69 -15.27
C ASP A 63 -4.13 -13.60 -16.57
N ASN A 64 -3.67 -12.73 -17.49
CA ASN A 64 -4.33 -12.48 -18.78
C ASN A 64 -5.81 -12.10 -18.68
N VAL A 65 -6.27 -11.65 -17.53
CA VAL A 65 -7.60 -11.10 -17.35
C VAL A 65 -7.66 -9.80 -18.16
N LEU A 66 -8.69 -9.61 -18.99
CA LEU A 66 -8.79 -8.44 -19.89
C LEU A 66 -7.49 -8.17 -20.71
N LYS A 67 -6.84 -9.25 -21.19
CA LYS A 67 -5.65 -9.27 -22.08
C LYS A 67 -4.30 -8.97 -21.42
N LYS A 68 -4.23 -8.22 -20.31
CA LYS A 68 -2.93 -7.85 -19.70
C LYS A 68 -2.96 -7.78 -18.18
N TRP A 69 -4.14 -7.85 -17.57
CA TRP A 69 -4.28 -7.74 -16.13
C TRP A 69 -3.97 -9.07 -15.45
N ALA A 70 -3.31 -8.98 -14.30
CA ALA A 70 -3.19 -10.10 -13.36
C ALA A 70 -3.90 -9.76 -12.06
N ILE A 71 -4.33 -10.78 -11.35
CA ILE A 71 -5.04 -10.65 -10.07
C ILE A 71 -4.23 -11.35 -9.00
N GLY A 72 -3.98 -10.63 -7.91
CA GLY A 72 -3.37 -11.13 -6.69
C GLY A 72 -4.33 -11.08 -5.50
N VAL A 73 -4.09 -11.94 -4.53
CA VAL A 73 -4.74 -11.93 -3.22
C VAL A 73 -3.66 -12.02 -2.15
N ALA A 74 -3.75 -11.19 -1.11
CA ALA A 74 -2.73 -11.13 -0.09
C ALA A 74 -3.32 -10.97 1.31
N PRO A 75 -3.00 -11.83 2.29
CA PRO A 75 -3.10 -11.47 3.70
C PRO A 75 -2.20 -10.25 3.98
N PHE A 76 -2.68 -9.40 4.86
CA PHE A 76 -2.05 -8.13 5.23
C PHE A 76 -2.04 -7.98 6.74
N ILE A 77 -0.94 -7.49 7.26
CA ILE A 77 -0.78 -7.09 8.66
C ILE A 77 0.02 -5.79 8.72
N GLY A 78 -0.33 -4.95 9.67
CA GLY A 78 0.44 -3.76 9.99
C GLY A 78 0.56 -3.55 11.49
N PHE A 79 1.39 -2.60 11.85
CA PHE A 79 1.61 -2.16 13.23
C PHE A 79 1.95 -0.69 13.24
N GLY A 80 1.36 0.07 14.15
CA GLY A 80 1.68 1.48 14.35
C GLY A 80 1.35 1.94 15.76
N THR A 81 2.10 2.91 16.26
CA THR A 81 1.85 3.55 17.56
C THR A 81 1.71 5.05 17.39
N TYR A 82 0.68 5.59 18.04
CA TYR A 82 0.34 6.99 17.99
C TYR A 82 0.16 7.55 19.39
N LYS A 83 0.51 8.83 19.54
CA LYS A 83 0.22 9.62 20.74
C LYS A 83 -0.92 10.56 20.43
N TYR A 84 -1.83 10.66 21.36
CA TYR A 84 -2.90 11.65 21.37
C TYR A 84 -2.67 12.62 22.51
N ASP A 85 -2.59 13.91 22.20
CA ASP A 85 -2.37 14.95 23.19
C ASP A 85 -3.69 15.33 23.84
N VAL A 86 -3.77 15.16 25.17
CA VAL A 86 -4.88 15.58 26.04
C VAL A 86 -4.39 16.63 27.02
N TYR A 87 -5.32 17.43 27.59
CA TYR A 87 -4.99 18.48 28.55
C TYR A 87 -4.16 18.00 29.78
N SER A 88 -4.26 16.72 30.13
CA SER A 88 -3.58 16.12 31.28
C SER A 88 -2.34 15.30 30.93
N GLY A 89 -1.88 15.30 29.65
CA GLY A 89 -0.71 14.51 29.23
C GLY A 89 -0.88 13.89 27.85
N HIS A 90 -0.20 12.76 27.62
CA HIS A 90 -0.25 12.04 26.36
C HIS A 90 -0.84 10.64 26.57
N GLU A 91 -1.72 10.22 25.69
CA GLU A 91 -2.21 8.84 25.63
C GLU A 91 -1.59 8.12 24.43
N ASN A 92 -1.12 6.90 24.66
CA ASN A 92 -0.53 6.07 23.61
C ASN A 92 -1.56 5.05 23.10
N TYR A 93 -1.66 4.95 21.78
CA TYR A 93 -2.51 4.00 21.09
C TYR A 93 -1.68 3.13 20.16
N THR A 94 -1.95 1.83 20.20
CA THR A 94 -1.39 0.85 19.28
C THR A 94 -2.47 0.41 18.31
N TYR A 95 -2.15 0.43 17.02
CA TYR A 95 -3.00 -0.02 15.92
C TYR A 95 -2.38 -1.22 15.25
N ILE A 96 -3.15 -2.28 15.12
CA ILE A 96 -2.76 -3.49 14.39
C ILE A 96 -3.84 -3.74 13.34
N PRO A 97 -3.67 -3.23 12.11
CA PRO A 97 -4.53 -3.59 10.98
C PRO A 97 -4.22 -5.01 10.53
N LEU A 98 -5.28 -5.82 10.41
CA LEU A 98 -5.25 -7.15 9.81
C LEU A 98 -6.26 -7.18 8.67
N GLY A 99 -5.95 -7.87 7.57
CA GLY A 99 -6.90 -7.92 6.47
C GLY A 99 -6.48 -8.81 5.31
N VAL A 100 -7.29 -8.73 4.28
CA VAL A 100 -7.04 -9.39 2.99
C VAL A 100 -7.13 -8.34 1.90
N ARG A 101 -6.16 -8.35 1.00
CA ARG A 101 -6.05 -7.47 -0.17
C ARG A 101 -6.43 -8.23 -1.42
N GLY A 102 -7.27 -7.62 -2.26
CA GLY A 102 -7.45 -8.00 -3.65
C GLY A 102 -6.69 -6.99 -4.51
N VAL A 103 -5.79 -7.47 -5.35
CA VAL A 103 -4.83 -6.62 -6.08
C VAL A 103 -4.95 -6.87 -7.57
N PHE A 104 -5.03 -5.80 -8.36
CA PHE A 104 -5.10 -5.81 -9.81
C PHE A 104 -3.82 -5.20 -10.35
N HIS A 105 -3.06 -5.98 -11.11
CA HIS A 105 -1.77 -5.61 -11.69
C HIS A 105 -1.91 -5.26 -13.15
N TYR A 106 -1.19 -4.23 -13.58
CA TYR A 106 -1.09 -3.85 -14.97
C TYR A 106 0.37 -3.49 -15.32
N PRO A 107 1.01 -4.18 -16.28
CA PRO A 107 2.38 -3.89 -16.69
C PRO A 107 2.43 -2.63 -17.55
N LEU A 108 2.90 -1.50 -17.00
CA LEU A 108 3.07 -0.26 -17.76
C LEU A 108 4.39 -0.21 -18.52
N VAL A 109 5.49 -0.54 -17.87
CA VAL A 109 6.84 -0.55 -18.44
C VAL A 109 7.64 -1.73 -17.88
N LYS A 110 8.71 -2.11 -18.58
CA LYS A 110 9.59 -3.21 -18.14
C LYS A 110 10.07 -2.98 -16.70
N LYS A 111 10.09 -4.04 -15.91
CA LYS A 111 10.50 -4.04 -14.49
C LYS A 111 9.59 -3.24 -13.55
N LEU A 112 8.55 -2.56 -14.04
CA LEU A 112 7.60 -1.85 -13.21
C LEU A 112 6.27 -2.60 -13.17
N ASP A 113 5.95 -3.16 -12.03
CA ASP A 113 4.66 -3.72 -11.73
C ASP A 113 3.80 -2.65 -11.06
N THR A 114 2.82 -2.14 -11.79
CA THR A 114 1.85 -1.20 -11.24
C THR A 114 0.59 -1.92 -10.83
N TYR A 115 0.02 -1.50 -9.72
CA TYR A 115 -1.16 -2.18 -9.18
C TYR A 115 -2.10 -1.21 -8.47
N THR A 116 -3.34 -1.62 -8.38
CA THR A 116 -4.37 -1.01 -7.54
C THR A 116 -5.15 -2.11 -6.85
N GLY A 117 -5.83 -1.79 -5.76
CA GLY A 117 -6.58 -2.81 -5.07
C GLY A 117 -7.50 -2.31 -3.98
N LEU A 118 -8.14 -3.27 -3.35
CA LEU A 118 -9.01 -3.13 -2.21
C LEU A 118 -8.46 -3.93 -1.05
N LEU A 119 -8.53 -3.36 0.14
CA LEU A 119 -8.21 -4.02 1.40
C LEU A 119 -9.48 -4.04 2.25
N PHE A 120 -9.82 -5.21 2.76
CA PHE A 120 -10.86 -5.39 3.75
C PHE A 120 -10.26 -6.03 4.99
N GLY A 121 -10.55 -5.47 6.15
CA GLY A 121 -9.90 -5.94 7.36
C GLY A 121 -10.54 -5.45 8.65
N TYR A 122 -9.77 -5.59 9.71
CA TYR A 122 -10.15 -5.21 11.05
C TYR A 122 -8.97 -4.51 11.74
N PHE A 123 -9.24 -3.35 12.34
CA PHE A 123 -8.30 -2.68 13.21
C PHE A 123 -8.43 -3.20 14.62
N ILE A 124 -7.36 -3.75 15.18
CA ILE A 124 -7.24 -4.00 16.60
C ILE A 124 -6.58 -2.77 17.20
N VAL A 125 -7.28 -2.13 18.14
CA VAL A 125 -6.78 -0.92 18.82
C VAL A 125 -6.64 -1.23 20.30
N SER A 126 -5.49 -0.85 20.87
CA SER A 126 -5.20 -0.96 22.29
C SER A 126 -4.62 0.36 22.80
N GLY A 127 -5.03 0.80 24.00
CA GLY A 127 -4.55 2.02 24.64
C GLY A 127 -5.13 2.19 26.04
N THR A 128 -4.62 3.17 26.78
CA THR A 128 -4.94 3.34 28.21
C THR A 128 -6.39 3.81 28.43
N HIS A 129 -6.96 4.60 27.49
CA HIS A 129 -8.35 5.03 27.50
C HIS A 129 -8.91 4.95 26.07
N VAL A 130 -9.36 3.77 25.68
CA VAL A 130 -9.98 3.57 24.35
C VAL A 130 -11.37 4.20 24.37
N GLY A 131 -11.48 5.45 23.95
CA GLY A 131 -12.78 6.08 23.68
C GLY A 131 -13.44 5.48 22.42
N SER A 132 -14.74 5.63 22.28
CA SER A 132 -15.50 5.09 21.13
C SER A 132 -15.00 5.51 19.74
N ALA A 133 -14.29 6.64 19.65
CA ALA A 133 -13.71 7.14 18.40
C ALA A 133 -12.49 6.34 17.91
N VAL A 134 -11.84 5.58 18.79
CA VAL A 134 -10.60 4.82 18.54
C VAL A 134 -10.81 3.32 18.77
N ALA A 135 -12.05 2.85 18.77
CA ALA A 135 -12.37 1.45 19.00
C ALA A 135 -11.94 0.53 17.86
N SER A 136 -11.67 -0.72 18.20
CA SER A 136 -11.45 -1.78 17.23
C SER A 136 -12.67 -1.92 16.32
N ARG A 137 -12.44 -1.92 15.00
CA ARG A 137 -13.54 -1.94 14.00
C ARG A 137 -13.12 -2.53 12.67
N GLY A 138 -14.11 -3.01 11.91
CA GLY A 138 -13.93 -3.35 10.51
C GLY A 138 -13.60 -2.11 9.67
N TYR A 139 -12.80 -2.27 8.63
CA TYR A 139 -12.47 -1.20 7.69
C TYR A 139 -12.32 -1.73 6.27
N GLY A 140 -12.51 -0.82 5.30
CA GLY A 140 -12.18 -1.02 3.92
C GLY A 140 -11.29 0.12 3.42
N SER A 141 -10.35 -0.17 2.56
CA SER A 141 -9.45 0.81 1.97
C SER A 141 -9.22 0.53 0.50
N VAL A 142 -8.88 1.57 -0.23
CA VAL A 142 -8.39 1.49 -1.60
C VAL A 142 -6.93 1.91 -1.61
N PHE A 143 -6.15 1.31 -2.51
CA PHE A 143 -4.75 1.67 -2.67
C PHE A 143 -4.32 1.57 -4.13
N ILE A 144 -3.26 2.30 -4.45
CA ILE A 144 -2.57 2.25 -5.74
C ILE A 144 -1.07 2.26 -5.47
N GLY A 145 -0.30 1.48 -6.22
CA GLY A 145 1.12 1.38 -6.01
C GLY A 145 1.90 0.92 -7.22
N GLY A 146 3.21 0.83 -7.00
CA GLY A 146 4.14 0.28 -7.97
C GLY A 146 5.34 -0.37 -7.30
N ARG A 147 5.84 -1.41 -7.95
CA ARG A 147 7.07 -2.11 -7.59
C ARG A 147 8.05 -2.04 -8.76
N TYR A 148 9.19 -1.42 -8.54
CA TYR A 148 10.25 -1.38 -9.53
C TYR A 148 11.30 -2.45 -9.21
N TYR A 149 11.37 -3.49 -10.03
CA TYR A 149 12.28 -4.61 -9.89
C TYR A 149 13.67 -4.23 -10.39
N PHE A 150 14.62 -4.05 -9.47
CA PHE A 150 16.03 -3.84 -9.81
C PHE A 150 16.77 -5.17 -10.01
N SER A 151 16.21 -6.29 -9.55
CA SER A 151 16.63 -7.65 -9.87
C SER A 151 15.40 -8.50 -10.20
N GLU A 152 15.59 -9.77 -10.57
CA GLU A 152 14.48 -10.70 -10.83
C GLU A 152 13.58 -10.92 -9.60
N LYS A 153 14.14 -10.78 -8.40
CA LYS A 153 13.47 -11.10 -7.14
C LYS A 153 13.19 -9.88 -6.26
N PHE A 154 13.98 -8.82 -6.35
CA PHE A 154 13.88 -7.67 -5.45
C PHE A 154 13.36 -6.43 -6.17
N ALA A 155 12.42 -5.76 -5.52
CA ALA A 155 11.86 -4.50 -5.97
C ALA A 155 11.83 -3.46 -4.85
N ALA A 156 11.94 -2.18 -5.24
CA ALA A 156 11.50 -1.06 -4.41
C ALA A 156 10.01 -0.87 -4.60
N MET A 157 9.28 -0.56 -3.54
CA MET A 157 7.83 -0.40 -3.52
C MET A 157 7.44 1.00 -3.07
N LEU A 158 6.47 1.56 -3.75
CA LEU A 158 5.76 2.77 -3.37
C LEU A 158 4.26 2.52 -3.47
N GLU A 159 3.51 2.86 -2.42
CA GLU A 159 2.06 2.66 -2.39
C GLU A 159 1.37 3.84 -1.71
N LEU A 160 0.31 4.32 -2.32
CA LEU A 160 -0.62 5.30 -1.77
C LEU A 160 -1.92 4.59 -1.41
N GLY A 161 -2.41 4.80 -0.20
CA GLY A 161 -3.63 4.17 0.29
C GLY A 161 -4.48 5.11 1.13
N ALA A 162 -5.76 4.79 1.23
CA ALA A 162 -6.71 5.51 2.08
C ALA A 162 -6.90 4.79 3.43
N GLU A 163 -5.82 4.31 4.02
CA GLU A 163 -5.77 3.71 5.35
C GLU A 163 -5.47 4.77 6.43
N ILE A 164 -4.90 4.34 7.55
CA ILE A 164 -4.39 5.27 8.58
C ILE A 164 -3.17 6.02 8.06
N VAL A 165 -2.38 5.38 7.20
CA VAL A 165 -1.16 5.91 6.61
C VAL A 165 -1.36 6.11 5.11
N PRO A 166 -1.19 7.35 4.60
CA PRO A 166 -1.45 7.64 3.19
C PRO A 166 -0.36 7.14 2.24
N LEU A 167 0.87 6.99 2.72
CA LEU A 167 2.03 6.64 1.89
C LEU A 167 2.83 5.52 2.55
N HIS A 168 3.10 4.47 1.79
CA HIS A 168 4.03 3.41 2.17
C HIS A 168 5.20 3.37 1.19
N ILE A 169 6.41 3.30 1.73
CA ILE A 169 7.63 3.00 0.98
C ILE A 169 8.21 1.69 1.49
N GLY A 170 8.77 0.88 0.62
CA GLY A 170 9.24 -0.42 1.06
C GLY A 170 9.98 -1.22 0.02
N VAL A 171 10.07 -2.49 0.31
CA VAL A 171 10.70 -3.49 -0.56
C VAL A 171 9.75 -4.65 -0.80
N ALA A 172 9.90 -5.27 -1.97
CA ALA A 172 9.21 -6.49 -2.31
C ALA A 172 10.21 -7.58 -2.70
N TYR A 173 9.91 -8.80 -2.29
CA TYR A 173 10.69 -9.99 -2.64
C TYR A 173 9.77 -11.01 -3.33
N LYS A 174 10.14 -11.41 -4.53
CA LYS A 174 9.48 -12.42 -5.34
C LYS A 174 10.23 -13.76 -5.19
N PHE A 175 9.49 -14.81 -4.84
CA PHE A 175 10.01 -16.15 -4.62
C PHE A 175 10.25 -16.92 -5.92
#